data_58ec6253dc3870d64d43b88c95a02cf9
#
_entry.id   58ec6253dc3870d64d43b88c95a02cf9
#
_cell.length_a   1.000
_cell.length_b   1.000
_cell.length_c   1.000
_cell.angle_alpha   90.00
_cell.angle_beta   90.00
_cell.angle_gamma   90.00
#
_symmetry.space_group_name_H-M   'P 1'
#
loop_
_entity.id
_entity.type
_entity.pdbx_description
1 polymer ?
#
loop_
_entity_poly.entity_id
_entity_poly.type
_entity_poly.pdbx_seq_one_letter_code
_entity_poly.pdbx_strand_id
1 'polypeptide(L)' 'MTEELTIRRVEVSFVGRPPIRVLQRTRGVSNIETEGPVLRCLVCGSFQPFLEALRGHEVIDLESTPEQLGDWP' A
#
# COMPACT_ATOMS: atom_id res chain seq x y z
N MET A 1 2.69 17.20 -21.79
CA MET A 1 3.23 16.79 -20.63
C MET A 1 2.69 15.51 -20.10
N THR A 2 3.52 14.71 -19.67
CA THR A 2 3.12 13.41 -19.28
C THR A 2 3.09 13.31 -17.80
N GLU A 3 2.02 12.73 -17.30
CA GLU A 3 1.97 12.50 -15.94
C GLU A 3 2.33 11.09 -15.68
N GLU A 4 3.31 10.87 -14.88
CA GLU A 4 3.70 9.52 -14.59
C GLU A 4 3.10 9.13 -13.29
N LEU A 5 2.35 8.05 -13.30
CA LEU A 5 1.82 7.52 -12.08
C LEU A 5 2.89 6.67 -11.43
N THR A 6 3.14 6.93 -10.18
CA THR A 6 4.11 6.16 -9.43
C THR A 6 3.40 5.01 -8.76
N ILE A 7 3.92 3.82 -8.94
CA ILE A 7 3.37 2.65 -8.29
C ILE A 7 4.39 2.18 -7.27
N ARG A 8 3.95 1.99 -6.05
CA ARG A 8 4.82 1.55 -4.98
C ARG A 8 4.28 0.26 -4.40
N ARG A 9 5.19 -0.64 -4.12
CA ARG A 9 4.85 -1.85 -3.40
C ARG A 9 5.02 -1.58 -1.92
N VAL A 10 3.98 -1.85 -1.15
CA VAL A 10 3.97 -1.50 0.26
C VAL A 10 3.73 -2.74 1.08
N GLU A 11 4.49 -2.86 2.15
CA GLU A 11 4.32 -3.94 3.09
C GLU A 11 4.17 -3.34 4.46
N VAL A 12 3.06 -3.64 5.12
CA VAL A 12 2.76 -3.07 6.42
C VAL A 12 2.53 -4.18 7.42
N SER A 13 3.18 -4.07 8.56
CA SER A 13 2.96 -5.02 9.66
C SER A 13 2.09 -4.35 10.70
N PHE A 14 1.02 -5.01 11.07
CA PHE A 14 0.06 -4.46 12.02
C PHE A 14 0.12 -5.21 13.33
N VAL A 15 -0.39 -4.55 14.35
CA VAL A 15 -0.64 -5.20 15.62
C VAL A 15 -2.05 -5.75 15.50
N GLY A 16 -2.19 -7.03 15.22
CA GLY A 16 -3.50 -7.58 15.04
C GLY A 16 -3.87 -7.69 13.58
N ARG A 17 -5.15 -7.60 13.29
CA ARG A 17 -5.63 -7.81 11.93
C ARG A 17 -5.49 -6.57 11.09
N PRO A 18 -5.00 -6.73 9.85
CA PRO A 18 -4.94 -5.59 8.95
C PRO A 18 -6.35 -5.12 8.58
N PRO A 19 -6.53 -3.81 8.34
CA PRO A 19 -7.84 -3.28 7.97
C PRO A 19 -8.11 -3.46 6.48
N ILE A 20 -8.38 -4.70 6.09
CA ILE A 20 -8.51 -5.03 4.68
C ILE A 20 -9.64 -4.27 4.02
N ARG A 21 -10.81 -4.21 4.67
CA ARG A 21 -11.95 -3.57 4.05
C ARG A 21 -11.74 -2.10 3.81
N VAL A 22 -11.09 -1.44 4.75
CA VAL A 22 -10.80 -0.02 4.57
C VAL A 22 -9.89 0.17 3.40
N LEU A 23 -8.87 -0.68 3.29
CA LEU A 23 -7.89 -0.53 2.22
C LEU A 23 -8.48 -0.89 0.87
N GLN A 24 -9.43 -1.82 0.84
CA GLN A 24 -10.07 -2.16 -0.42
C GLN A 24 -10.85 -1.00 -0.99
N ARG A 25 -11.30 -0.10 -0.13
CA ARG A 25 -12.04 1.06 -0.57
C ARG A 25 -11.16 2.27 -0.77
N THR A 26 -9.87 2.14 -0.45
CA THR A 26 -8.97 3.26 -0.54
C THR A 26 -8.56 3.47 -1.98
N ARG A 27 -8.63 4.72 -2.42
CA ARG A 27 -8.29 5.06 -3.78
C ARG A 27 -6.82 4.80 -4.03
N GLY A 28 -6.51 4.16 -5.14
CA GLY A 28 -5.14 3.93 -5.54
C GLY A 28 -4.52 2.66 -4.98
N VAL A 29 -5.23 1.96 -4.11
CA VAL A 29 -4.71 0.73 -3.51
C VAL A 29 -5.24 -0.47 -4.25
N SER A 30 -4.34 -1.39 -4.61
CA SER A 30 -4.74 -2.58 -5.36
C SER A 30 -3.87 -3.74 -4.94
N ASN A 31 -4.22 -4.93 -5.43
CA ASN A 31 -3.44 -6.15 -5.20
C ASN A 31 -3.17 -6.38 -3.72
N ILE A 32 -4.23 -6.33 -2.93
CA ILE A 32 -4.10 -6.47 -1.49
C ILE A 32 -3.96 -7.93 -1.14
N GLU A 33 -2.90 -8.26 -0.41
CA GLU A 33 -2.66 -9.60 0.07
C GLU A 33 -2.29 -9.53 1.52
N THR A 34 -2.70 -10.52 2.28
CA THR A 34 -2.39 -10.55 3.69
C THR A 34 -1.79 -11.89 4.06
N GLU A 35 -0.93 -11.84 5.05
CA GLU A 35 -0.34 -13.03 5.60
C GLU A 35 -0.17 -12.77 7.08
N GLY A 36 -1.11 -13.28 7.88
CA GLY A 36 -1.09 -12.97 9.30
C GLY A 36 -1.25 -11.49 9.51
N PRO A 37 -0.42 -10.87 10.30
CA PRO A 37 -0.53 -9.44 10.55
C PRO A 37 0.12 -8.57 9.48
N VAL A 38 0.66 -9.18 8.45
CA VAL A 38 1.35 -8.45 7.40
C VAL A 38 0.43 -8.28 6.19
N LEU A 39 0.38 -7.07 5.68
CA LEU A 39 -0.42 -6.77 4.50
C LEU A 39 0.48 -6.21 3.42
N ARG A 40 0.30 -6.70 2.20
CA ARG A 40 1.04 -6.22 1.05
C ARG A 40 0.05 -5.70 0.03
N CYS A 41 0.42 -4.60 -0.59
CA CYS A 41 -0.45 -4.04 -1.63
C CYS A 41 0.36 -3.15 -2.54
N LEU A 42 -0.29 -2.68 -3.58
CA LEU A 42 0.29 -1.68 -4.47
C LEU A 42 -0.46 -0.39 -4.29
N VAL A 43 0.28 0.70 -4.22
CA VAL A 43 -0.30 2.03 -4.11
C VAL A 43 0.09 2.81 -5.35
N CYS A 44 -0.91 3.28 -6.07
CA CYS A 44 -0.70 4.01 -7.31
C CYS A 44 -1.04 5.46 -7.10
N GLY A 45 -0.13 6.33 -7.45
CA GLY A 45 -0.35 7.75 -7.32
C GLY A 45 -0.03 8.26 -5.94
N SER A 46 -0.90 9.10 -5.41
CA SER A 46 -0.66 9.72 -4.13
C SER A 46 -0.72 8.70 -3.00
N PHE A 47 0.19 8.82 -2.06
CA PHE A 47 0.25 7.96 -0.89
C PHE A 47 -0.70 8.40 0.20
N GLN A 48 -1.23 9.60 0.06
CA GLN A 48 -2.02 10.20 1.12
C GLN A 48 -3.26 9.39 1.50
N PRO A 49 -4.09 8.94 0.53
CA PRO A 49 -5.25 8.15 0.92
C PRO A 49 -4.89 6.88 1.66
N PHE A 50 -3.76 6.27 1.27
CA PHE A 50 -3.31 5.07 1.93
C PHE A 50 -2.93 5.36 3.37
N LEU A 51 -2.19 6.43 3.60
CA LEU A 51 -1.78 6.77 4.96
C LEU A 51 -2.98 7.12 5.82
N GLU A 52 -3.96 7.79 5.23
CA GLU A 52 -5.14 8.13 6.00
C GLU A 52 -5.95 6.89 6.36
N ALA A 53 -5.91 5.89 5.52
CA ALA A 53 -6.63 4.66 5.80
C ALA A 53 -6.01 3.91 6.97
N LEU A 54 -4.76 4.18 7.26
CA LEU A 54 -4.08 3.52 8.37
C LEU A 54 -4.31 4.22 9.71
N ARG A 55 -4.95 5.37 9.68
CA ARG A 55 -5.17 6.11 10.92
C ARG A 55 -6.05 5.30 11.85
N GLY A 56 -5.68 5.29 13.12
CA GLY A 56 -6.44 4.54 14.09
C GLY A 56 -6.04 3.09 14.19
N HIS A 57 -5.12 2.65 13.34
CA HIS A 57 -4.64 1.28 13.39
C HIS A 57 -3.19 1.30 13.81
N GLU A 58 -2.83 0.36 14.66
CA GLU A 58 -1.46 0.31 15.15
C GLU A 58 -0.59 -0.41 14.15
N VAL A 59 0.42 0.28 13.68
CA VAL A 59 1.35 -0.23 12.69
C VAL A 59 2.70 -0.43 13.35
N ILE A 60 3.25 -1.63 13.20
CA ILE A 60 4.56 -1.92 13.73
C ILE A 60 5.63 -1.43 12.77
N ASP A 61 5.42 -1.68 11.49
CA ASP A 61 6.44 -1.38 10.51
C ASP A 61 5.79 -1.13 9.17
N LEU A 62 6.40 -0.30 8.36
CA LEU A 62 5.90 -0.01 7.03
C LEU A 62 7.08 0.14 6.10
N GLU A 63 7.08 -0.62 5.01
CA GLU A 63 8.11 -0.54 4.01
C GLU A 63 7.47 -0.26 2.67
N SER A 64 8.05 0.63 1.91
CA SER A 64 7.54 0.90 0.58
C SER A 64 8.71 0.93 -0.39
N THR A 65 8.50 0.30 -1.53
CA THR A 65 9.52 0.17 -2.54
C THR A 65 8.91 0.59 -3.87
N PRO A 66 9.63 1.36 -4.67
CA PRO A 66 9.10 1.69 -5.99
C PRO A 66 8.94 0.43 -6.82
N GLU A 67 7.83 0.35 -7.52
CA GLU A 67 7.60 -0.76 -8.40
C GLU A 67 8.05 -0.32 -9.78
N GLN A 68 9.04 -1.00 -10.33
CA GLN A 68 9.55 -0.61 -11.62
C GLN A 68 8.97 -1.51 -12.66
N LEU A 69 8.09 -0.95 -13.45
CA LEU A 69 7.44 -1.71 -14.49
C LEU A 69 8.13 -1.45 -15.81
N GLY A 70 8.38 -2.53 -16.53
CA GLY A 70 8.92 -2.38 -17.85
C GLY A 70 10.33 -1.84 -17.88
N ASP A 71 10.98 -1.93 -16.78
CA ASP A 71 12.31 -1.42 -16.74
C ASP A 71 13.26 -2.55 -16.91
N TRP A 72 13.66 -2.76 -18.09
CA TRP A 72 14.53 -3.86 -18.38
C TRP A 72 15.86 -3.40 -18.82
N PRO A 73 16.87 -4.02 -18.41
CA PRO A 73 18.20 -3.71 -18.94
C PRO A 73 18.32 -4.07 -20.38
#